data_0f8b32568fdb7ac078e2068ca88265a4
#
_entry.id   0f8b32568fdb7ac078e2068ca88265a4
#
_cell.length_a   1.000
_cell.length_b   1.000
_cell.length_c   1.000
_cell.angle_alpha   90.00
_cell.angle_beta   90.00
_cell.angle_gamma   90.00
#
_symmetry.space_group_name_H-M   'P 1'
#
loop_
_entity.id
_entity.type
_entity.pdbx_description
1 polymer ?
#
loop_
_entity_poly.entity_id
_entity_poly.type
_entity_poly.pdbx_seq_one_letter_code
_entity_poly.pdbx_strand_id
1 'polypeptide(L)'
;MPTLCRPIAEGGGGFDYRLAMAIPDVWIKLLKEKSDEDWQVGDISWTLVNRRWSEKNIAYSESHDQALVGDKTIAHWLFDSQIYSHMSVLSERTPIVERGLALHKMIRLLTYALGGEGWLNFEGNEFGHPEWLDFPRAGNNDSYHYARRLFYLSDDETLRYKYLNAWDQAMNACEEQYKWLSAKNTFISRQHEGDKVLVFERGDHGLLFIFNFHTHKSFPDYRIGCTRCGKYKVVLNSDSKTYDGLGRVSDTQVFLTEDTKWDERPFSFKVYTPCRSVLVLALTGDVK
;
A
#
# COMPACT_ATOMS: atom_id res chain seq x y z
N MET A 1 -24.61 -0.07 16.35
CA MET A 1 -24.96 0.05 14.94
C MET A 1 -25.39 -1.30 14.41
N PRO A 2 -26.45 -1.40 13.63
CA PRO A 2 -26.78 -2.63 12.94
C PRO A 2 -25.60 -3.01 12.04
N THR A 3 -25.32 -4.30 11.92
CA THR A 3 -24.27 -4.79 11.05
C THR A 3 -24.70 -4.62 9.60
N LEU A 4 -24.02 -3.77 8.84
CA LEU A 4 -24.39 -3.45 7.46
C LEU A 4 -24.45 -4.70 6.56
N CYS A 5 -23.49 -5.61 6.71
CA CYS A 5 -23.38 -6.82 5.88
C CYS A 5 -24.18 -8.02 6.43
N ARG A 6 -24.92 -7.87 7.53
CA ARG A 6 -25.80 -8.93 8.03
C ARG A 6 -27.07 -9.01 7.19
N PRO A 7 -27.60 -10.22 6.90
CA PRO A 7 -28.86 -10.37 6.18
C PRO A 7 -30.03 -9.59 6.80
N ILE A 8 -30.90 -9.03 5.97
CA ILE A 8 -32.09 -8.28 6.42
C ILE A 8 -32.98 -9.15 7.33
N ALA A 9 -33.17 -10.42 6.98
CA ALA A 9 -33.93 -11.36 7.78
C ALA A 9 -33.40 -11.58 9.19
N GLU A 10 -32.15 -11.23 9.44
CA GLU A 10 -31.46 -11.31 10.73
C GLU A 10 -31.30 -9.92 11.40
N GLY A 11 -32.00 -8.91 10.89
CA GLY A 11 -31.96 -7.53 11.40
C GLY A 11 -30.72 -6.73 10.97
N GLY A 12 -30.05 -7.11 9.90
CA GLY A 12 -28.95 -6.36 9.29
C GLY A 12 -29.38 -5.46 8.14
N GLY A 13 -28.39 -4.80 7.49
CA GLY A 13 -28.60 -3.92 6.35
C GLY A 13 -28.66 -4.63 5.01
N GLY A 14 -28.20 -5.88 4.92
CA GLY A 14 -28.23 -6.70 3.70
C GLY A 14 -27.21 -6.29 2.63
N PHE A 15 -26.19 -5.48 2.96
CA PHE A 15 -25.12 -5.12 2.04
C PHE A 15 -24.08 -6.24 1.93
N ASP A 16 -23.48 -6.38 0.73
CA ASP A 16 -22.41 -7.35 0.51
C ASP A 16 -21.08 -6.90 1.11
N TYR A 17 -20.82 -5.58 1.09
CA TYR A 17 -19.58 -4.96 1.57
C TYR A 17 -19.86 -3.69 2.35
N ARG A 18 -18.88 -3.30 3.18
CA ARG A 18 -18.85 -1.98 3.81
C ARG A 18 -17.54 -1.27 3.55
N LEU A 19 -17.53 0.06 3.58
CA LEU A 19 -16.31 0.86 3.56
C LEU A 19 -15.54 0.72 4.88
N ALA A 20 -14.23 0.50 4.79
CA ALA A 20 -13.35 0.36 5.95
C ALA A 20 -12.87 1.72 6.46
N MET A 21 -13.77 2.53 7.02
CA MET A 21 -13.54 3.94 7.36
C MET A 21 -12.40 4.18 8.37
N ALA A 22 -12.07 3.20 9.22
CA ALA A 22 -10.96 3.33 10.17
C ALA A 22 -9.58 3.35 9.50
N ILE A 23 -9.46 2.83 8.29
CA ILE A 23 -8.16 2.71 7.60
C ILE A 23 -7.62 4.08 7.19
N PRO A 24 -8.35 4.91 6.43
CA PRO A 24 -7.87 6.23 6.06
C PRO A 24 -7.60 7.13 7.28
N ASP A 25 -8.41 7.02 8.32
CA ASP A 25 -8.22 7.81 9.54
C ASP A 25 -6.90 7.48 10.25
N VAL A 26 -6.52 6.18 10.26
CA VAL A 26 -5.23 5.76 10.81
C VAL A 26 -4.07 6.29 9.98
N TRP A 27 -4.14 6.25 8.64
CA TRP A 27 -3.08 6.79 7.80
C TRP A 27 -2.88 8.29 8.02
N ILE A 28 -3.95 9.07 8.04
CA ILE A 28 -3.88 10.51 8.31
C ILE A 28 -3.30 10.77 9.70
N LYS A 29 -3.77 10.05 10.71
CA LYS A 29 -3.26 10.20 12.09
C LYS A 29 -1.77 9.90 12.19
N LEU A 30 -1.29 8.84 11.56
CA LEU A 30 0.13 8.49 11.54
C LEU A 30 0.96 9.59 10.87
N LEU A 31 0.54 10.06 9.70
CA LEU A 31 1.26 11.09 8.94
C LEU A 31 1.26 12.46 9.63
N LYS A 32 0.20 12.78 10.38
CA LYS A 32 0.03 14.06 11.05
C LYS A 32 0.69 14.12 12.42
N GLU A 33 0.60 13.04 13.20
CA GLU A 33 0.90 13.06 14.63
C GLU A 33 2.16 12.31 15.02
N LYS A 34 2.72 11.47 14.13
CA LYS A 34 3.86 10.62 14.45
C LYS A 34 4.99 10.76 13.44
N SER A 35 6.22 10.68 13.94
CA SER A 35 7.37 10.43 13.07
C SER A 35 7.35 8.99 12.54
N ASP A 36 7.99 8.75 11.40
CA ASP A 36 8.01 7.41 10.78
C ASP A 36 8.62 6.35 11.71
N GLU A 37 9.58 6.75 12.55
CA GLU A 37 10.23 5.89 13.55
C GLU A 37 9.27 5.38 14.62
N ASP A 38 8.22 6.16 14.90
CA ASP A 38 7.23 5.85 15.95
C ASP A 38 6.06 5.00 15.43
N TRP A 39 6.01 4.71 14.13
CA TRP A 39 4.96 3.86 13.58
C TRP A 39 5.06 2.45 14.14
N GLN A 40 3.94 1.91 14.58
CA GLN A 40 3.85 0.52 15.06
C GLN A 40 3.22 -0.33 13.96
N VAL A 41 3.97 -1.28 13.42
CA VAL A 41 3.48 -2.14 12.32
C VAL A 41 2.36 -3.07 12.75
N GLY A 42 2.33 -3.44 14.04
CA GLY A 42 1.24 -4.19 14.64
C GLY A 42 -0.08 -3.41 14.67
N ASP A 43 -0.05 -2.14 15.09
CA ASP A 43 -1.23 -1.27 15.10
C ASP A 43 -1.76 -1.04 13.68
N ILE A 44 -0.86 -0.83 12.72
CA ILE A 44 -1.22 -0.65 11.31
C ILE A 44 -1.92 -1.90 10.79
N SER A 45 -1.28 -3.06 10.93
CA SER A 45 -1.84 -4.31 10.42
C SER A 45 -3.14 -4.69 11.14
N TRP A 46 -3.22 -4.47 12.46
CA TRP A 46 -4.45 -4.70 13.21
C TRP A 46 -5.61 -3.85 12.68
N THR A 47 -5.38 -2.57 12.42
CA THR A 47 -6.42 -1.69 11.85
C THR A 47 -6.90 -2.18 10.49
N LEU A 48 -6.00 -2.68 9.64
CA LEU A 48 -6.34 -3.19 8.32
C LEU A 48 -7.17 -4.47 8.37
N VAL A 49 -6.92 -5.36 9.33
CA VAL A 49 -7.62 -6.65 9.41
C VAL A 49 -8.78 -6.66 10.42
N ASN A 50 -8.88 -5.65 11.29
CA ASN A 50 -9.88 -5.60 12.35
C ASN A 50 -11.28 -5.34 11.78
N ARG A 51 -12.08 -6.39 11.74
CA ARG A 51 -13.46 -6.35 11.26
C ARG A 51 -14.31 -7.40 11.98
N ARG A 52 -15.62 -7.22 11.94
CA ARG A 52 -16.54 -8.22 12.46
C ARG A 52 -16.50 -9.47 11.59
N TRP A 53 -16.77 -10.59 12.22
CA TRP A 53 -16.91 -11.86 11.50
C TRP A 53 -17.91 -11.73 10.35
N SER A 54 -17.56 -12.25 9.17
CA SER A 54 -18.34 -12.21 7.94
C SER A 54 -18.58 -10.84 7.30
N GLU A 55 -18.12 -9.72 7.87
CA GLU A 55 -18.17 -8.41 7.22
C GLU A 55 -17.03 -8.28 6.22
N LYS A 56 -17.37 -8.17 4.93
CA LYS A 56 -16.42 -7.86 3.88
C LYS A 56 -16.19 -6.36 3.80
N ASN A 57 -14.93 -5.95 3.62
CA ASN A 57 -14.54 -4.56 3.54
C ASN A 57 -14.10 -4.17 2.13
N ILE A 58 -14.45 -2.95 1.74
CA ILE A 58 -13.76 -2.20 0.69
C ILE A 58 -12.76 -1.30 1.39
N ALA A 59 -11.47 -1.58 1.18
CA ALA A 59 -10.37 -0.83 1.76
C ALA A 59 -10.03 0.39 0.90
N TYR A 60 -9.56 1.46 1.53
CA TYR A 60 -9.06 2.65 0.86
C TYR A 60 -8.08 3.41 1.76
N SER A 61 -7.09 4.05 1.16
CA SER A 61 -6.10 4.84 1.90
C SER A 61 -6.65 6.22 2.25
N GLU A 62 -7.44 6.80 1.36
CA GLU A 62 -8.12 8.08 1.52
C GLU A 62 -9.30 8.18 0.55
N SER A 63 -10.23 9.07 0.86
CA SER A 63 -11.35 9.47 0.01
C SER A 63 -11.52 10.99 0.03
N HIS A 64 -12.61 11.49 -0.53
CA HIS A 64 -12.99 12.90 -0.41
C HIS A 64 -13.17 13.35 1.06
N ASP A 65 -13.57 12.45 1.94
CA ASP A 65 -13.77 12.80 3.35
C ASP A 65 -12.48 13.29 4.01
N GLN A 66 -11.37 12.58 3.79
CA GLN A 66 -10.07 12.97 4.33
C GLN A 66 -9.46 14.15 3.56
N ALA A 67 -9.59 14.14 2.23
CA ALA A 67 -8.94 15.11 1.36
C ALA A 67 -9.62 16.49 1.36
N LEU A 68 -10.95 16.54 1.45
CA LEU A 68 -11.76 17.75 1.28
C LEU A 68 -12.39 18.24 2.58
N VAL A 69 -12.89 17.31 3.39
CA VAL A 69 -13.68 17.62 4.60
C VAL A 69 -12.81 17.61 5.84
N GLY A 70 -11.89 16.64 5.91
CA GLY A 70 -11.11 16.39 7.12
C GLY A 70 -9.82 17.20 7.21
N ASP A 71 -8.97 17.19 6.18
CA ASP A 71 -7.63 17.80 6.26
C ASP A 71 -6.96 17.96 4.88
N LYS A 72 -5.97 17.11 4.58
CA LYS A 72 -5.14 17.08 3.37
C LYS A 72 -5.09 15.69 2.78
N THR A 73 -4.75 15.57 1.51
CA THR A 73 -4.46 14.27 0.90
C THR A 73 -3.20 13.65 1.51
N ILE A 74 -3.08 12.33 1.42
CA ILE A 74 -1.84 11.60 1.81
C ILE A 74 -0.62 12.19 1.09
N ALA A 75 -0.76 12.52 -0.20
CA ALA A 75 0.32 13.14 -0.96
C ALA A 75 0.79 14.47 -0.34
N HIS A 76 -0.14 15.34 0.06
CA HIS A 76 0.22 16.59 0.72
C HIS A 76 0.88 16.38 2.09
N TRP A 77 0.46 15.38 2.86
CA TRP A 77 1.13 15.01 4.12
C TRP A 77 2.54 14.46 3.91
N LEU A 78 2.77 13.75 2.82
CA LEU A 78 4.05 13.11 2.53
C LEU A 78 5.06 14.07 1.92
N PHE A 79 4.63 14.91 0.98
CA PHE A 79 5.53 15.79 0.20
C PHE A 79 5.56 17.24 0.70
N ASP A 80 4.56 17.65 1.50
CA ASP A 80 4.39 19.03 1.93
C ASP A 80 4.51 20.02 0.76
N SER A 81 5.13 21.18 0.95
CA SER A 81 5.33 22.20 -0.09
C SER A 81 6.17 21.71 -1.28
N GLN A 82 6.95 20.65 -1.09
CA GLN A 82 7.78 20.06 -2.16
C GLN A 82 6.97 19.35 -3.24
N ILE A 83 5.69 19.08 -3.00
CA ILE A 83 4.78 18.59 -4.05
C ILE A 83 4.67 19.56 -5.22
N TYR A 84 4.89 20.85 -4.99
CA TYR A 84 4.85 21.87 -6.03
C TYR A 84 6.20 22.19 -6.67
N SER A 85 7.29 22.01 -5.94
CA SER A 85 8.60 22.53 -6.35
C SER A 85 9.63 21.44 -6.73
N HIS A 86 9.45 20.20 -6.26
CA HIS A 86 10.45 19.13 -6.43
C HIS A 86 9.91 17.87 -7.13
N MET A 87 8.75 17.97 -7.78
CA MET A 87 8.20 16.85 -8.55
C MET A 87 8.71 16.77 -10.00
N SER A 88 9.55 17.70 -10.45
CA SER A 88 10.28 17.54 -11.71
C SER A 88 11.36 16.46 -11.56
N VAL A 89 11.54 15.62 -12.58
CA VAL A 89 12.65 14.64 -12.64
C VAL A 89 14.02 15.32 -12.71
N LEU A 90 14.05 16.59 -13.08
CA LEU A 90 15.27 17.43 -13.16
C LEU A 90 15.58 18.14 -11.83
N SER A 91 14.62 18.17 -10.90
CA SER A 91 14.84 18.76 -9.58
C SER A 91 15.59 17.81 -8.66
N GLU A 92 16.22 18.37 -7.62
CA GLU A 92 16.88 17.58 -6.59
C GLU A 92 15.90 16.58 -5.96
N ARG A 93 16.35 15.36 -5.74
CA ARG A 93 15.64 14.34 -4.99
C ARG A 93 15.92 14.52 -3.50
N THR A 94 15.16 15.38 -2.87
CA THR A 94 15.31 15.65 -1.45
C THR A 94 14.88 14.45 -0.58
N PRO A 95 15.30 14.38 0.67
CA PRO A 95 14.84 13.36 1.62
C PRO A 95 13.30 13.33 1.78
N ILE A 96 12.62 14.49 1.67
CA ILE A 96 11.16 14.57 1.73
C ILE A 96 10.52 13.91 0.50
N VAL A 97 11.03 14.22 -0.68
CA VAL A 97 10.53 13.61 -1.93
C VAL A 97 10.79 12.11 -1.94
N GLU A 98 11.98 11.67 -1.52
CA GLU A 98 12.31 10.24 -1.44
C GLU A 98 11.40 9.50 -0.47
N ARG A 99 11.22 10.04 0.75
CA ARG A 99 10.28 9.53 1.74
C ARG A 99 8.85 9.47 1.18
N GLY A 100 8.42 10.57 0.56
CA GLY A 100 7.07 10.70 0.01
C GLY A 100 6.76 9.66 -1.05
N LEU A 101 7.65 9.50 -2.03
CA LEU A 101 7.53 8.48 -3.09
C LEU A 101 7.49 7.05 -2.52
N ALA A 102 8.36 6.76 -1.55
CA ALA A 102 8.41 5.44 -0.95
C ALA A 102 7.15 5.11 -0.16
N LEU A 103 6.76 5.98 0.78
CA LEU A 103 5.60 5.74 1.66
C LEU A 103 4.27 5.81 0.92
N HIS A 104 4.11 6.68 -0.08
CA HIS A 104 2.91 6.72 -0.91
C HIS A 104 2.65 5.35 -1.56
N LYS A 105 3.68 4.77 -2.16
CA LYS A 105 3.60 3.43 -2.77
C LYS A 105 3.27 2.34 -1.73
N MET A 106 3.94 2.37 -0.58
CA MET A 106 3.76 1.37 0.46
C MET A 106 2.39 1.44 1.13
N ILE A 107 1.91 2.63 1.48
CA ILE A 107 0.59 2.85 2.09
C ILE A 107 -0.51 2.31 1.18
N ARG A 108 -0.48 2.67 -0.10
CA ARG A 108 -1.48 2.22 -1.07
C ARG A 108 -1.48 0.70 -1.23
N LEU A 109 -0.31 0.10 -1.46
CA LEU A 109 -0.23 -1.35 -1.63
C LEU A 109 -0.61 -2.10 -0.36
N LEU A 110 -0.19 -1.67 0.82
CA LEU A 110 -0.55 -2.34 2.06
C LEU A 110 -2.06 -2.30 2.30
N THR A 111 -2.68 -1.14 2.09
CA THR A 111 -4.12 -0.99 2.20
C THR A 111 -4.86 -1.89 1.22
N TYR A 112 -4.44 -1.91 -0.04
CA TYR A 112 -5.01 -2.73 -1.10
C TYR A 112 -4.86 -4.23 -0.82
N ALA A 113 -3.67 -4.64 -0.38
CA ALA A 113 -3.37 -6.05 -0.20
C ALA A 113 -3.87 -6.65 1.11
N LEU A 114 -4.08 -5.85 2.17
CA LEU A 114 -4.42 -6.37 3.50
C LEU A 114 -5.78 -5.89 4.03
N GLY A 115 -6.31 -4.77 3.52
CA GLY A 115 -7.44 -4.09 4.16
C GLY A 115 -8.83 -4.64 3.86
N GLY A 116 -8.99 -5.55 2.90
CA GLY A 116 -10.33 -6.09 2.60
C GLY A 116 -10.42 -6.92 1.32
N GLU A 117 -11.64 -7.08 0.83
CA GLU A 117 -12.00 -7.82 -0.38
C GLU A 117 -12.30 -6.89 -1.57
N GLY A 118 -12.16 -5.59 -1.38
CA GLY A 118 -12.29 -4.58 -2.42
C GLY A 118 -11.34 -3.41 -2.18
N TRP A 119 -11.07 -2.66 -3.24
CA TRP A 119 -10.21 -1.48 -3.24
C TRP A 119 -10.94 -0.28 -3.82
N LEU A 120 -10.95 0.83 -3.09
CA LEU A 120 -11.43 2.11 -3.55
C LEU A 120 -10.23 3.03 -3.79
N ASN A 121 -10.07 3.53 -4.99
CA ASN A 121 -9.18 4.63 -5.31
C ASN A 121 -9.98 5.92 -5.41
N PHE A 122 -9.59 6.95 -4.66
CA PHE A 122 -10.09 8.29 -4.88
C PHE A 122 -9.30 8.91 -6.02
N GLU A 123 -9.95 9.18 -7.14
CA GLU A 123 -9.30 9.57 -8.39
C GLU A 123 -8.31 10.72 -8.22
N GLY A 124 -7.15 10.58 -8.86
CA GLY A 124 -6.01 11.48 -8.72
C GLY A 124 -5.01 11.05 -7.63
N ASN A 125 -5.43 10.22 -6.66
CA ASN A 125 -4.55 9.75 -5.61
C ASN A 125 -3.54 8.72 -6.12
N GLU A 126 -3.86 8.01 -7.19
CA GLU A 126 -2.98 7.06 -7.85
C GLU A 126 -1.65 7.70 -8.27
N PHE A 127 -1.66 8.94 -8.69
CA PHE A 127 -0.45 9.68 -9.05
C PHE A 127 -0.05 10.79 -8.06
N GLY A 128 -0.77 10.93 -6.93
CA GLY A 128 -0.47 11.96 -5.92
C GLY A 128 -0.80 13.37 -6.38
N HIS A 129 -2.00 13.56 -6.95
CA HIS A 129 -2.48 14.85 -7.47
C HIS A 129 -2.19 16.03 -6.52
N PRO A 130 -1.48 17.07 -6.97
CA PRO A 130 -0.93 18.11 -6.08
C PRO A 130 -1.87 19.26 -5.78
N GLU A 131 -3.03 19.34 -6.42
CA GLU A 131 -3.91 20.49 -6.23
C GLU A 131 -4.91 20.28 -5.10
N TRP A 132 -5.26 21.37 -4.47
CA TRP A 132 -6.37 21.44 -3.54
C TRP A 132 -7.67 21.05 -4.22
N LEU A 133 -8.46 20.28 -3.52
CA LEU A 133 -9.80 19.89 -3.96
C LEU A 133 -10.84 20.60 -3.14
N ASP A 134 -11.92 21.04 -3.80
CA ASP A 134 -13.10 21.55 -3.13
C ASP A 134 -14.35 21.25 -3.94
N PHE A 135 -15.49 21.11 -3.28
CA PHE A 135 -16.79 21.00 -3.94
C PHE A 135 -17.23 22.36 -4.48
N PRO A 136 -18.00 22.38 -5.59
CA PRO A 136 -18.76 23.57 -5.95
C PRO A 136 -19.69 23.96 -4.78
N ARG A 137 -19.55 25.20 -4.31
CA ARG A 137 -20.31 25.74 -3.18
C ARG A 137 -20.33 27.25 -3.23
N ALA A 138 -21.26 27.89 -2.51
CA ALA A 138 -21.39 29.36 -2.51
C ALA A 138 -20.09 30.09 -2.17
N GLY A 139 -19.23 29.53 -1.28
CA GLY A 139 -17.95 30.12 -0.89
C GLY A 139 -16.89 30.16 -1.98
N ASN A 140 -17.05 29.40 -3.08
CA ASN A 140 -16.18 29.45 -4.26
C ASN A 140 -16.95 29.73 -5.55
N ASN A 141 -18.10 30.42 -5.46
CA ASN A 141 -19.00 30.78 -6.57
C ASN A 141 -19.49 29.56 -7.37
N ASP A 142 -19.75 28.47 -6.68
CA ASP A 142 -20.16 27.18 -7.26
C ASP A 142 -19.24 26.68 -8.38
N SER A 143 -17.95 26.97 -8.25
CA SER A 143 -16.94 26.68 -9.26
C SER A 143 -16.54 25.21 -9.25
N TYR A 144 -16.47 24.59 -10.43
CA TYR A 144 -15.91 23.25 -10.65
C TYR A 144 -14.37 23.27 -10.79
N HIS A 145 -13.73 24.42 -10.72
CA HIS A 145 -12.29 24.55 -10.93
C HIS A 145 -11.48 23.64 -10.00
N TYR A 146 -11.88 23.59 -8.72
CA TYR A 146 -11.19 22.78 -7.70
C TYR A 146 -11.69 21.31 -7.61
N ALA A 147 -12.77 20.98 -8.33
CA ALA A 147 -13.33 19.62 -8.33
C ALA A 147 -12.70 18.71 -9.39
N ARG A 148 -11.97 19.28 -10.35
CA ARG A 148 -11.35 18.53 -11.45
C ARG A 148 -9.98 18.01 -11.12
N ARG A 149 -9.57 16.94 -11.83
CA ARG A 149 -8.23 16.38 -11.76
C ARG A 149 -7.42 16.74 -13.00
N LEU A 150 -6.11 16.91 -12.79
CA LEU A 150 -5.14 17.28 -13.82
C LEU A 150 -4.39 16.02 -14.25
N PHE A 151 -5.06 15.09 -14.92
CA PHE A 151 -4.48 13.81 -15.33
C PHE A 151 -3.25 13.96 -16.22
N TYR A 152 -3.13 15.03 -17.00
CA TYR A 152 -1.94 15.30 -17.80
C TYR A 152 -0.64 15.34 -17.00
N LEU A 153 -0.69 15.60 -15.67
CA LEU A 153 0.49 15.56 -14.80
C LEU A 153 1.08 14.16 -14.69
N SER A 154 0.22 13.13 -14.76
CA SER A 154 0.68 11.74 -14.76
C SER A 154 1.26 11.28 -16.09
N ASP A 155 0.93 11.99 -17.18
CA ASP A 155 1.41 11.69 -18.53
C ASP A 155 2.68 12.49 -18.89
N ASP A 156 3.02 13.51 -18.10
CA ASP A 156 4.19 14.35 -18.33
C ASP A 156 5.48 13.63 -17.94
N GLU A 157 6.29 13.31 -18.95
CA GLU A 157 7.57 12.61 -18.81
C GLU A 157 8.61 13.35 -17.96
N THR A 158 8.43 14.65 -17.74
CA THR A 158 9.33 15.48 -16.92
C THR A 158 8.94 15.52 -15.45
N LEU A 159 7.80 14.91 -15.08
CA LEU A 159 7.25 14.94 -13.72
C LEU A 159 7.27 13.55 -13.06
N ARG A 160 7.52 13.53 -11.75
CA ARG A 160 7.58 12.28 -10.96
C ARG A 160 6.21 11.63 -10.73
N TYR A 161 5.12 12.34 -10.99
CA TYR A 161 3.76 11.80 -10.88
C TYR A 161 3.55 10.55 -11.75
N LYS A 162 4.21 10.48 -12.91
CA LYS A 162 4.19 9.30 -13.80
C LYS A 162 4.62 8.01 -13.10
N TYR A 163 5.59 8.11 -12.17
CA TYR A 163 6.11 6.93 -11.46
C TYR A 163 5.12 6.41 -10.41
N LEU A 164 4.38 7.30 -9.76
CA LEU A 164 3.31 6.91 -8.85
C LEU A 164 2.14 6.28 -9.63
N ASN A 165 1.78 6.84 -10.77
CA ASN A 165 0.78 6.28 -11.67
C ASN A 165 1.19 4.90 -12.21
N ALA A 166 2.44 4.75 -12.64
CA ALA A 166 2.97 3.47 -13.10
C ALA A 166 2.96 2.41 -11.97
N TRP A 167 3.24 2.81 -10.72
CA TRP A 167 3.12 1.93 -9.57
C TRP A 167 1.68 1.46 -9.34
N ASP A 168 0.71 2.37 -9.43
CA ASP A 168 -0.71 2.02 -9.28
C ASP A 168 -1.17 1.04 -10.36
N GLN A 169 -0.79 1.28 -11.61
CA GLN A 169 -1.04 0.34 -12.72
C GLN A 169 -0.44 -1.04 -12.45
N ALA A 170 0.80 -1.09 -11.94
CA ALA A 170 1.47 -2.34 -11.62
C ALA A 170 0.80 -3.09 -10.45
N MET A 171 0.33 -2.37 -9.42
CA MET A 171 -0.45 -2.97 -8.33
C MET A 171 -1.72 -3.63 -8.87
N ASN A 172 -2.48 -2.92 -9.71
CA ASN A 172 -3.71 -3.42 -10.29
C ASN A 172 -3.46 -4.62 -11.23
N ALA A 173 -2.44 -4.55 -12.09
CA ALA A 173 -2.07 -5.67 -12.96
C ALA A 173 -1.61 -6.90 -12.15
N CYS A 174 -0.90 -6.70 -11.05
CA CYS A 174 -0.49 -7.76 -10.15
C CYS A 174 -1.72 -8.40 -9.47
N GLU A 175 -2.70 -7.60 -9.01
CA GLU A 175 -3.94 -8.12 -8.46
C GLU A 175 -4.75 -8.89 -9.51
N GLU A 176 -4.89 -8.35 -10.72
CA GLU A 176 -5.57 -9.06 -11.82
C GLU A 176 -4.94 -10.41 -12.12
N GLN A 177 -3.64 -10.53 -12.03
CA GLN A 177 -2.93 -11.79 -12.25
C GLN A 177 -3.10 -12.77 -11.11
N TYR A 178 -3.00 -12.32 -9.85
CA TYR A 178 -2.93 -13.19 -8.68
C TYR A 178 -4.19 -13.24 -7.84
N LYS A 179 -5.17 -12.37 -8.10
CA LYS A 179 -6.53 -12.39 -7.53
C LYS A 179 -6.57 -12.40 -6.00
N TRP A 180 -5.70 -11.63 -5.32
CA TRP A 180 -5.64 -11.66 -3.87
C TRP A 180 -6.87 -11.04 -3.19
N LEU A 181 -7.63 -10.13 -3.82
CA LEU A 181 -8.85 -9.58 -3.24
C LEU A 181 -9.93 -10.63 -3.03
N SER A 182 -10.04 -11.59 -3.96
CA SER A 182 -11.00 -12.69 -3.87
C SER A 182 -10.52 -13.85 -2.99
N ALA A 183 -9.26 -13.83 -2.55
CA ALA A 183 -8.68 -14.90 -1.76
C ALA A 183 -9.21 -14.89 -0.33
N LYS A 184 -9.58 -16.07 0.18
CA LYS A 184 -10.11 -16.24 1.53
C LYS A 184 -9.03 -16.22 2.61
N ASN A 185 -7.80 -16.60 2.24
CA ASN A 185 -6.72 -16.81 3.19
C ASN A 185 -5.78 -15.63 3.21
N THR A 186 -5.59 -15.08 4.40
CA THR A 186 -4.56 -14.10 4.72
C THR A 186 -3.89 -14.54 6.01
N PHE A 187 -2.58 -14.59 6.01
CA PHE A 187 -1.81 -14.94 7.20
C PHE A 187 -0.66 -13.98 7.39
N ILE A 188 -0.69 -13.23 8.48
CA ILE A 188 0.40 -12.36 8.88
C ILE A 188 1.41 -13.22 9.63
N SER A 189 2.54 -13.49 8.98
CA SER A 189 3.59 -14.32 9.54
C SER A 189 4.57 -13.54 10.42
N ARG A 190 4.72 -12.24 10.17
CA ARG A 190 5.66 -11.42 10.96
C ARG A 190 5.15 -10.00 11.15
N GLN A 191 5.22 -9.54 12.39
CA GLN A 191 5.03 -8.15 12.82
C GLN A 191 6.16 -7.83 13.78
N HIS A 192 7.24 -7.20 13.31
CA HIS A 192 8.41 -6.93 14.13
C HIS A 192 8.58 -5.44 14.35
N GLU A 193 8.23 -4.97 15.54
CA GLU A 193 8.22 -3.53 15.86
C GLU A 193 9.60 -2.89 15.84
N GLY A 194 10.62 -3.60 16.31
CA GLY A 194 11.99 -3.08 16.32
C GLY A 194 12.61 -2.97 14.93
N ASP A 195 12.29 -3.90 14.04
CA ASP A 195 12.76 -3.87 12.64
C ASP A 195 11.80 -3.09 11.72
N LYS A 196 10.59 -2.77 12.18
CA LYS A 196 9.53 -2.16 11.38
C LYS A 196 9.15 -2.99 10.15
N VAL A 197 9.24 -4.31 10.29
CA VAL A 197 8.97 -5.27 9.21
C VAL A 197 7.61 -5.94 9.40
N LEU A 198 6.81 -5.94 8.35
CA LEU A 198 5.54 -6.64 8.25
C LEU A 198 5.60 -7.62 7.09
N VAL A 199 5.28 -8.89 7.35
CA VAL A 199 5.21 -9.94 6.32
C VAL A 199 3.89 -10.67 6.43
N PHE A 200 3.24 -10.87 5.29
CA PHE A 200 2.03 -11.69 5.21
C PHE A 200 1.95 -12.46 3.88
N GLU A 201 1.27 -13.58 3.94
CA GLU A 201 0.86 -14.36 2.78
C GLU A 201 -0.60 -14.06 2.46
N ARG A 202 -0.93 -13.88 1.20
CA ARG A 202 -2.31 -13.75 0.75
C ARG A 202 -2.54 -14.43 -0.59
N GLY A 203 -3.66 -15.14 -0.65
CA GLY A 203 -4.09 -15.81 -1.86
C GLY A 203 -3.60 -17.24 -2.02
N ASP A 204 -4.19 -17.92 -3.00
CA ASP A 204 -3.94 -19.35 -3.23
C ASP A 204 -2.64 -19.61 -4.01
N HIS A 205 -2.02 -18.56 -4.53
CA HIS A 205 -0.80 -18.61 -5.35
C HIS A 205 0.50 -18.42 -4.55
N GLY A 206 0.42 -18.39 -3.20
CA GLY A 206 1.60 -18.23 -2.35
C GLY A 206 2.26 -16.87 -2.51
N LEU A 207 1.47 -15.79 -2.65
CA LEU A 207 2.00 -14.44 -2.64
C LEU A 207 2.50 -14.09 -1.26
N LEU A 208 3.72 -13.57 -1.20
CA LEU A 208 4.36 -13.03 -0.03
C LEU A 208 4.52 -11.52 -0.19
N PHE A 209 3.97 -10.77 0.75
CA PHE A 209 4.12 -9.32 0.85
C PHE A 209 5.10 -9.01 1.97
N ILE A 210 6.18 -8.30 1.67
CA ILE A 210 7.28 -8.01 2.59
C ILE A 210 7.48 -6.51 2.64
N PHE A 211 7.05 -5.87 3.73
CA PHE A 211 7.18 -4.44 3.96
C PHE A 211 8.28 -4.16 4.97
N ASN A 212 9.18 -3.26 4.65
CA ASN A 212 10.14 -2.68 5.58
C ASN A 212 9.87 -1.18 5.73
N PHE A 213 9.22 -0.79 6.83
CA PHE A 213 8.90 0.61 7.16
C PHE A 213 10.05 1.32 7.88
N HIS A 214 11.15 0.62 8.17
CA HIS A 214 12.27 1.25 8.88
C HIS A 214 12.84 2.42 8.07
N THR A 215 13.10 3.53 8.71
CA THR A 215 13.47 4.79 8.06
C THR A 215 14.84 4.75 7.38
N HIS A 216 15.77 3.99 7.92
CA HIS A 216 17.15 3.93 7.42
C HIS A 216 17.80 2.54 7.44
N LYS A 217 17.18 1.55 8.13
CA LYS A 217 17.79 0.23 8.27
C LYS A 217 17.31 -0.73 7.20
N SER A 218 18.22 -1.17 6.36
CA SER A 218 18.02 -2.27 5.40
C SER A 218 18.58 -3.57 5.97
N PHE A 219 17.96 -4.70 5.64
CA PHE A 219 18.38 -5.99 6.15
C PHE A 219 18.85 -6.88 4.99
N PRO A 220 20.15 -7.24 4.93
CA PRO A 220 20.71 -7.96 3.79
C PRO A 220 20.22 -9.41 3.69
N ASP A 221 19.95 -10.07 4.80
CA ASP A 221 19.59 -11.48 4.89
C ASP A 221 18.39 -11.71 5.81
N TYR A 222 17.31 -10.98 5.59
CA TYR A 222 16.11 -11.11 6.41
C TYR A 222 15.40 -12.44 6.11
N ARG A 223 15.27 -13.31 7.12
CA ARG A 223 14.62 -14.60 6.94
C ARG A 223 13.11 -14.45 6.94
N ILE A 224 12.47 -14.97 5.92
CA ILE A 224 11.01 -14.95 5.70
C ILE A 224 10.50 -16.39 5.68
N GLY A 225 9.46 -16.65 6.48
CA GLY A 225 8.74 -17.91 6.44
C GLY A 225 7.74 -17.95 5.27
N CYS A 226 7.53 -19.13 4.68
CA CYS A 226 6.53 -19.34 3.63
C CYS A 226 5.87 -20.71 3.73
N THR A 227 4.63 -20.79 3.24
CA THR A 227 3.82 -22.05 3.32
C THR A 227 4.25 -23.07 2.27
N ARG A 228 4.72 -22.64 1.10
CA ARG A 228 5.02 -23.52 -0.04
C ARG A 228 6.52 -23.60 -0.30
N CYS A 229 7.00 -24.82 -0.55
CA CYS A 229 8.34 -25.05 -1.06
C CYS A 229 8.41 -24.65 -2.54
N GLY A 230 9.52 -24.05 -2.95
CA GLY A 230 9.74 -23.75 -4.38
C GLY A 230 10.61 -22.55 -4.65
N LYS A 231 10.47 -22.01 -5.85
CA LYS A 231 11.14 -20.82 -6.32
C LYS A 231 10.19 -19.62 -6.22
N TYR A 232 10.60 -18.61 -5.50
CA TYR A 232 9.87 -17.34 -5.45
C TYR A 232 10.59 -16.31 -6.31
N LYS A 233 9.85 -15.57 -7.13
CA LYS A 233 10.34 -14.45 -7.92
C LYS A 233 9.71 -13.13 -7.45
N VAL A 234 10.41 -12.04 -7.66
CA VAL A 234 9.86 -10.69 -7.50
C VAL A 234 8.80 -10.47 -8.57
N VAL A 235 7.60 -10.07 -8.15
CA VAL A 235 6.48 -9.71 -9.05
C VAL A 235 6.10 -8.23 -8.91
N LEU A 236 6.43 -7.61 -7.78
CA LEU A 236 6.27 -6.18 -7.56
C LEU A 236 7.36 -5.69 -6.61
N ASN A 237 8.01 -4.58 -6.94
CA ASN A 237 9.12 -4.01 -6.19
C ASN A 237 9.01 -2.49 -6.16
N SER A 238 8.65 -1.90 -5.02
CA SER A 238 8.51 -0.45 -4.90
C SER A 238 9.82 0.31 -5.02
N ASP A 239 10.94 -0.39 -4.85
CA ASP A 239 12.29 0.17 -4.95
C ASP A 239 12.88 0.11 -6.39
N SER A 240 12.14 -0.48 -7.34
CA SER A 240 12.53 -0.49 -8.75
C SER A 240 12.64 0.92 -9.32
N LYS A 241 13.64 1.14 -10.17
CA LYS A 241 13.81 2.40 -10.89
C LYS A 241 12.63 2.72 -11.81
N THR A 242 11.88 1.72 -12.23
CA THR A 242 10.63 1.88 -13.00
C THR A 242 9.60 2.74 -12.26
N TYR A 243 9.66 2.74 -10.93
CA TYR A 243 8.75 3.49 -10.05
C TYR A 243 9.49 4.58 -9.25
N ASP A 244 10.56 5.12 -9.80
CA ASP A 244 11.46 6.08 -9.14
C ASP A 244 11.97 5.57 -7.78
N GLY A 245 12.28 4.29 -7.71
CA GLY A 245 12.97 3.68 -6.58
C GLY A 245 14.49 3.82 -6.70
N LEU A 246 15.22 3.33 -5.71
CA LEU A 246 16.68 3.38 -5.68
C LEU A 246 17.33 2.21 -6.44
N GLY A 247 16.55 1.17 -6.77
CA GLY A 247 17.03 0.00 -7.52
C GLY A 247 17.97 -0.90 -6.73
N ARG A 248 17.77 -1.02 -5.41
CA ARG A 248 18.64 -1.81 -4.51
C ARG A 248 18.36 -3.31 -4.59
N VAL A 249 17.21 -3.71 -5.12
CA VAL A 249 16.83 -5.11 -5.37
C VAL A 249 16.58 -5.31 -6.85
N SER A 250 17.11 -6.40 -7.41
CA SER A 250 16.83 -6.76 -8.81
C SER A 250 15.41 -7.28 -8.97
N ASP A 251 14.68 -6.76 -9.96
CA ASP A 251 13.32 -7.20 -10.32
C ASP A 251 13.29 -8.63 -10.89
N THR A 252 14.46 -9.18 -11.26
CA THR A 252 14.60 -10.56 -11.79
C THR A 252 15.13 -11.55 -10.76
N GLN A 253 15.31 -11.12 -9.51
CA GLN A 253 15.84 -11.99 -8.47
C GLN A 253 14.89 -13.13 -8.15
N VAL A 254 15.47 -14.31 -7.94
CA VAL A 254 14.77 -15.55 -7.57
C VAL A 254 15.30 -16.02 -6.22
N PHE A 255 14.40 -16.47 -5.36
CA PHE A 255 14.71 -17.02 -4.06
C PHE A 255 14.30 -18.50 -4.03
N LEU A 256 15.18 -19.34 -3.50
CA LEU A 256 14.91 -20.76 -3.26
C LEU A 256 14.56 -20.98 -1.81
N THR A 257 13.50 -21.72 -1.54
CA THR A 257 13.13 -22.08 -0.18
C THR A 257 14.07 -23.13 0.40
N GLU A 258 14.32 -23.01 1.69
CA GLU A 258 15.01 -23.99 2.53
C GLU A 258 13.96 -24.74 3.35
N ASP A 259 14.20 -26.02 3.65
CA ASP A 259 13.40 -26.83 4.57
C ASP A 259 13.74 -26.46 6.03
N THR A 260 13.43 -25.24 6.36
CA THR A 260 13.69 -24.62 7.67
C THR A 260 12.46 -23.87 8.12
N LYS A 261 11.87 -24.30 9.23
CA LYS A 261 10.69 -23.65 9.82
C LYS A 261 11.05 -22.25 10.31
N TRP A 262 10.20 -21.28 9.98
CA TRP A 262 10.34 -19.90 10.38
C TRP A 262 8.98 -19.19 10.42
N ASP A 263 8.72 -18.37 11.44
CA ASP A 263 7.48 -17.60 11.60
C ASP A 263 6.22 -18.45 11.40
N GLU A 264 6.18 -19.62 12.07
CA GLU A 264 5.10 -20.59 11.98
C GLU A 264 4.86 -21.18 10.58
N ARG A 265 5.84 -21.06 9.68
CA ARG A 265 5.81 -21.61 8.33
C ARG A 265 6.79 -22.76 8.17
N PRO A 266 6.44 -23.78 7.34
CA PRO A 266 7.28 -24.98 7.18
C PRO A 266 8.59 -24.69 6.44
N PHE A 267 8.59 -23.72 5.53
CA PHE A 267 9.73 -23.34 4.71
C PHE A 267 10.13 -21.89 4.94
N SER A 268 11.35 -21.56 4.57
CA SER A 268 11.84 -20.16 4.65
C SER A 268 12.92 -19.90 3.62
N PHE A 269 13.23 -18.64 3.41
CA PHE A 269 14.38 -18.16 2.63
C PHE A 269 14.84 -16.80 3.16
N LYS A 270 16.00 -16.37 2.71
CA LYS A 270 16.54 -15.06 3.06
C LYS A 270 16.37 -14.07 1.92
N VAL A 271 16.02 -12.84 2.24
CA VAL A 271 15.80 -11.77 1.27
C VAL A 271 16.43 -10.47 1.75
N TYR A 272 16.98 -9.70 0.83
CA TYR A 272 17.36 -8.33 1.11
C TYR A 272 16.12 -7.45 1.13
N THR A 273 15.85 -6.80 2.27
CA THR A 273 14.71 -5.89 2.45
C THR A 273 15.23 -4.47 2.65
N PRO A 274 15.25 -3.63 1.60
CA PRO A 274 15.67 -2.23 1.73
C PRO A 274 14.72 -1.45 2.66
N CYS A 275 15.27 -0.46 3.38
CA CYS A 275 14.44 0.46 4.15
C CYS A 275 13.43 1.20 3.26
N ARG A 276 12.25 1.51 3.81
CA ARG A 276 11.15 2.17 3.11
C ARG A 276 10.85 1.53 1.75
N SER A 277 10.65 0.21 1.75
CA SER A 277 10.30 -0.51 0.52
C SER A 277 9.34 -1.66 0.79
N VAL A 278 8.70 -2.10 -0.27
CA VAL A 278 7.91 -3.32 -0.29
C VAL A 278 8.31 -4.19 -1.48
N LEU A 279 8.42 -5.50 -1.21
CA LEU A 279 8.58 -6.54 -2.21
C LEU A 279 7.36 -7.46 -2.18
N VAL A 280 6.85 -7.81 -3.33
CA VAL A 280 5.86 -8.88 -3.49
C VAL A 280 6.51 -10.01 -4.25
N LEU A 281 6.46 -11.20 -3.67
CA LEU A 281 7.05 -12.40 -4.25
C LEU A 281 5.95 -13.40 -4.58
N ALA A 282 6.08 -14.08 -5.71
CA ALA A 282 5.17 -15.15 -6.13
C ALA A 282 5.93 -16.45 -6.40
N LEU A 283 5.31 -17.56 -6.05
CA LEU A 283 5.81 -18.88 -6.36
C LEU A 283 5.80 -19.09 -7.89
N THR A 284 6.90 -19.56 -8.48
CA THR A 284 7.06 -19.71 -9.94
C THR A 284 6.85 -21.13 -10.47
N GLY A 285 6.40 -22.06 -9.64
CA GLY A 285 6.19 -23.46 -9.97
C GLY A 285 6.78 -24.36 -8.88
N ASP A 286 6.27 -25.57 -8.81
CA ASP A 286 6.78 -26.57 -7.88
C ASP A 286 8.21 -26.93 -8.26
N VAL A 287 9.10 -26.90 -7.29
CA VAL A 287 10.38 -27.63 -7.41
C VAL A 287 10.01 -29.11 -7.31
N LYS A 288 10.10 -29.82 -8.43
CA LYS A 288 10.01 -31.26 -8.41
C LYS A 288 11.19 -31.87 -7.69
#